data_8f15175b7424f085d2e40f8ef96325ec
#
_entry.id   8f15175b7424f085d2e40f8ef96325ec
#
_cell.length_a   1.000
_cell.length_b   1.000
_cell.length_c   1.000
_cell.angle_alpha   90.00
_cell.angle_beta   90.00
_cell.angle_gamma   90.00
#
_symmetry.space_group_name_H-M   'P 1'
#
loop_
_entity.id
_entity.type
_entity.pdbx_description
1 polymer ?
#
loop_
_entity_poly.entity_id
_entity_poly.type
_entity_poly.pdbx_seq_one_letter_code
_entity_poly.pdbx_strand_id
1 'polypeptide(L)'
;MKLFLIFFFGSFLNAQVPQKMSYQAVIRNNLNNLVSNANVGIKVSVLQGSASGTSVYTETHATSTNVNGLITIEIGGGNIVTGTFDAISWGSGLYFLKTETDPAGGTNYTLTTTSQLLSVPYSLHSKSSSDGSNAKTLIYSGY
;
A
#
# COMPACT_ATOMS: atom_id res chain seq x y z
N MET A 1 59.60 -5.05 -10.27
CA MET A 1 58.28 -5.01 -10.95
C MET A 1 57.23 -5.34 -9.92
N LYS A 2 56.51 -4.31 -9.39
CA LYS A 2 55.47 -4.49 -8.39
C LYS A 2 54.13 -4.59 -9.11
N LEU A 3 53.49 -5.75 -9.03
CA LEU A 3 52.14 -6.00 -9.56
C LEU A 3 51.13 -5.41 -8.57
N PHE A 4 50.38 -4.35 -8.95
CA PHE A 4 49.30 -3.73 -8.17
C PHE A 4 48.00 -4.38 -8.61
N LEU A 5 47.44 -5.29 -7.78
CA LEU A 5 46.17 -5.93 -8.02
C LEU A 5 45.07 -5.04 -7.43
N ILE A 6 44.36 -4.30 -8.29
CA ILE A 6 43.19 -3.49 -7.89
C ILE A 6 42.00 -4.41 -7.86
N PHE A 7 41.52 -4.72 -6.64
CA PHE A 7 40.24 -5.41 -6.41
C PHE A 7 39.12 -4.39 -6.54
N PHE A 8 38.34 -4.46 -7.62
CA PHE A 8 37.10 -3.69 -7.80
C PHE A 8 36.01 -4.39 -7.06
N PHE A 9 35.66 -3.91 -5.85
CA PHE A 9 34.45 -4.33 -5.13
C PHE A 9 33.24 -3.68 -5.78
N GLY A 10 32.57 -4.38 -6.67
CA GLY A 10 31.28 -3.97 -7.23
C GLY A 10 30.20 -4.08 -6.16
N SER A 11 29.81 -2.95 -5.56
CA SER A 11 28.65 -2.87 -4.69
C SER A 11 27.39 -3.03 -5.54
N PHE A 12 26.70 -4.18 -5.47
CA PHE A 12 25.37 -4.34 -6.02
C PHE A 12 24.40 -3.56 -5.14
N LEU A 13 24.07 -2.34 -5.57
CA LEU A 13 22.95 -1.57 -5.01
C LEU A 13 21.66 -2.24 -5.50
N ASN A 14 21.05 -3.07 -4.65
CA ASN A 14 19.68 -3.49 -4.85
C ASN A 14 18.80 -2.28 -4.56
N ALA A 15 18.39 -1.54 -5.57
CA ALA A 15 17.36 -0.54 -5.48
C ALA A 15 16.01 -1.29 -5.32
N GLN A 16 15.61 -1.54 -4.09
CA GLN A 16 14.25 -1.98 -3.81
C GLN A 16 13.31 -0.81 -4.12
N VAL A 17 12.40 -1.02 -5.06
CA VAL A 17 11.31 -0.08 -5.31
C VAL A 17 10.44 -0.08 -4.05
N PRO A 18 10.28 1.07 -3.36
CA PRO A 18 9.44 1.12 -2.17
C PRO A 18 8.01 0.70 -2.55
N GLN A 19 7.51 -0.33 -1.90
CA GLN A 19 6.15 -0.79 -2.08
C GLN A 19 5.23 0.22 -1.41
N LYS A 20 4.49 0.98 -2.21
CA LYS A 20 3.53 1.98 -1.74
C LYS A 20 2.24 1.84 -2.54
N MET A 21 1.14 2.21 -1.92
CA MET A 21 -0.17 2.19 -2.54
C MET A 21 -0.76 3.60 -2.55
N SER A 22 -1.12 4.11 -3.74
CA SER A 22 -1.81 5.39 -3.84
C SER A 22 -3.25 5.27 -3.34
N TYR A 23 -3.66 6.20 -2.49
CA TYR A 23 -5.01 6.31 -1.96
C TYR A 23 -5.55 7.72 -2.12
N GLN A 24 -6.78 7.83 -2.63
CA GLN A 24 -7.49 9.08 -2.79
C GLN A 24 -8.86 9.00 -2.15
N ALA A 25 -9.28 10.08 -1.50
CA ALA A 25 -10.62 10.18 -0.91
C ALA A 25 -11.12 11.62 -0.91
N VAL A 26 -12.43 11.78 -0.98
CA VAL A 26 -13.12 13.05 -0.73
C VAL A 26 -13.57 13.09 0.72
N ILE A 27 -13.09 14.08 1.47
CA ILE A 27 -13.38 14.20 2.89
C ILE A 27 -14.62 15.05 3.11
N ARG A 28 -15.55 14.50 3.90
CA ARG A 28 -16.74 15.18 4.38
C ARG A 28 -16.77 15.12 5.92
N ASN A 29 -17.33 16.14 6.55
CA ASN A 29 -17.50 16.13 8.00
C ASN A 29 -18.76 15.31 8.41
N ASN A 30 -19.02 15.22 9.72
CA ASN A 30 -20.14 14.46 10.26
C ASN A 30 -21.52 14.99 9.83
N LEU A 31 -21.59 16.22 9.32
CA LEU A 31 -22.79 16.83 8.74
C LEU A 31 -22.88 16.64 7.23
N ASN A 32 -21.99 15.79 6.66
CA ASN A 32 -21.87 15.54 5.22
C ASN A 32 -21.45 16.76 4.39
N ASN A 33 -20.94 17.81 5.02
CA ASN A 33 -20.37 18.96 4.32
C ASN A 33 -18.96 18.64 3.84
N LEU A 34 -18.62 19.17 2.67
CA LEU A 34 -17.29 19.05 2.09
C LEU A 34 -16.24 19.75 2.98
N VAL A 35 -15.15 19.07 3.28
CA VAL A 35 -13.99 19.64 3.98
C VAL A 35 -13.00 20.11 2.92
N SER A 36 -13.06 21.43 2.58
CA SER A 36 -12.28 22.03 1.48
C SER A 36 -11.14 22.87 2.01
N ASN A 37 -9.96 22.79 1.37
CA ASN A 37 -8.77 23.60 1.69
C ASN A 37 -8.42 23.57 3.19
N ALA A 38 -8.54 22.42 3.83
CA ALA A 38 -8.35 22.25 5.26
C ALA A 38 -7.38 21.13 5.58
N ASN A 39 -6.66 21.27 6.70
CA ASN A 39 -5.83 20.19 7.22
C ASN A 39 -6.71 19.06 7.76
N VAL A 40 -6.31 17.83 7.50
CA VAL A 40 -6.99 16.62 7.98
C VAL A 40 -5.96 15.61 8.51
N GLY A 41 -6.33 14.90 9.57
CA GLY A 41 -5.57 13.76 10.08
C GLY A 41 -6.16 12.46 9.55
N ILE A 42 -5.32 11.57 9.04
CA ILE A 42 -5.73 10.26 8.52
C ILE A 42 -4.95 9.19 9.25
N LYS A 43 -5.65 8.19 9.78
CA LYS A 43 -5.04 6.94 10.25
C LYS A 43 -5.47 5.81 9.31
N VAL A 44 -4.50 5.10 8.78
CA VAL A 44 -4.70 3.98 7.86
C VAL A 44 -4.29 2.70 8.56
N SER A 45 -5.15 1.68 8.50
CA SER A 45 -4.84 0.34 9.02
C SER A 45 -5.14 -0.72 7.96
N VAL A 46 -4.20 -1.65 7.79
CA VAL A 46 -4.40 -2.86 6.97
C VAL A 46 -4.85 -3.97 7.91
N LEU A 47 -6.06 -4.48 7.69
CA LEU A 47 -6.66 -5.55 8.47
C LEU A 47 -6.58 -6.85 7.68
N GLN A 48 -6.31 -7.96 8.37
CA GLN A 48 -6.23 -9.30 7.75
C GLN A 48 -7.47 -10.13 8.07
N GLY A 49 -7.99 -10.84 7.09
CA GLY A 49 -9.06 -11.84 7.21
C GLY A 49 -10.47 -11.28 7.08
N SER A 50 -10.80 -10.16 7.74
CA SER A 50 -12.13 -9.54 7.70
C SER A 50 -12.07 -8.04 7.93
N ALA A 51 -13.20 -7.35 7.71
CA ALA A 51 -13.34 -5.91 7.99
C ALA A 51 -13.18 -5.53 9.49
N SER A 52 -13.26 -6.51 10.37
CA SER A 52 -12.97 -6.40 11.81
C SER A 52 -11.75 -7.24 12.22
N GLY A 53 -10.93 -7.65 11.26
CA GLY A 53 -9.76 -8.49 11.48
C GLY A 53 -8.64 -7.78 12.22
N THR A 54 -7.59 -8.53 12.51
CA THR A 54 -6.40 -7.99 13.19
C THR A 54 -5.67 -6.99 12.28
N SER A 55 -5.29 -5.84 12.82
CA SER A 55 -4.43 -4.90 12.11
C SER A 55 -3.01 -5.45 12.04
N VAL A 56 -2.51 -5.64 10.82
CA VAL A 56 -1.13 -6.08 10.55
C VAL A 56 -0.20 -4.91 10.24
N TYR A 57 -0.78 -3.76 9.91
CA TYR A 57 -0.06 -2.52 9.66
C TYR A 57 -0.92 -1.31 9.99
N THR A 58 -0.34 -0.28 10.59
CA THR A 58 -1.01 1.00 10.85
C THR A 58 -0.03 2.14 10.67
N GLU A 59 -0.46 3.19 9.98
CA GLU A 59 0.26 4.45 9.82
C GLU A 59 -0.67 5.66 9.96
N THR A 60 -0.09 6.84 10.13
CA THR A 60 -0.82 8.11 10.17
C THR A 60 -0.25 9.10 9.16
N HIS A 61 -1.14 9.96 8.66
CA HIS A 61 -0.83 11.05 7.76
C HIS A 61 -1.45 12.34 8.27
N ALA A 62 -0.69 13.43 8.19
CA ALA A 62 -1.20 14.79 8.27
C ALA A 62 -1.14 15.37 6.86
N THR A 63 -2.29 15.71 6.29
CA THR A 63 -2.41 16.18 4.91
C THR A 63 -3.46 17.28 4.81
N SER A 64 -3.66 17.84 3.62
CA SER A 64 -4.67 18.88 3.38
C SER A 64 -5.55 18.48 2.22
N THR A 65 -6.83 18.82 2.32
CA THR A 65 -7.78 18.69 1.22
C THR A 65 -7.60 19.83 0.22
N ASN A 66 -7.90 19.58 -1.05
CA ASN A 66 -8.04 20.63 -2.05
C ASN A 66 -9.43 21.30 -1.99
N VAL A 67 -9.73 22.19 -2.95
CA VAL A 67 -11.02 22.88 -3.06
C VAL A 67 -12.21 21.93 -3.18
N ASN A 68 -12.00 20.74 -3.72
CA ASN A 68 -13.01 19.70 -3.89
C ASN A 68 -13.04 18.70 -2.71
N GLY A 69 -12.34 18.99 -1.60
CA GLY A 69 -12.25 18.10 -0.45
C GLY A 69 -11.41 16.86 -0.69
N LEU A 70 -10.67 16.77 -1.81
CA LEU A 70 -9.87 15.60 -2.18
C LEU A 70 -8.53 15.60 -1.45
N ILE A 71 -8.16 14.44 -0.91
CA ILE A 71 -6.81 14.11 -0.46
C ILE A 71 -6.19 13.07 -1.38
N THR A 72 -4.86 13.08 -1.44
CA THR A 72 -4.04 12.01 -2.02
C THR A 72 -2.92 11.69 -1.06
N ILE A 73 -2.79 10.44 -0.67
CA ILE A 73 -1.70 9.94 0.18
C ILE A 73 -1.08 8.68 -0.42
N GLU A 74 0.13 8.34 0.00
CA GLU A 74 0.80 7.08 -0.32
C GLU A 74 0.82 6.20 0.93
N ILE A 75 0.03 5.14 0.94
CA ILE A 75 0.03 4.14 2.01
C ILE A 75 1.34 3.34 1.91
N GLY A 76 2.00 3.16 3.05
CA GLY A 76 3.39 2.69 3.13
C GLY A 76 4.41 3.82 3.17
N GLY A 77 3.95 5.09 3.13
CA GLY A 77 4.79 6.29 3.19
C GLY A 77 4.48 7.23 4.35
N GLY A 78 3.53 6.87 5.22
CA GLY A 78 3.15 7.66 6.39
C GLY A 78 4.02 7.46 7.61
N ASN A 79 3.61 8.04 8.75
CA ASN A 79 4.25 7.80 10.03
C ASN A 79 3.78 6.46 10.59
N ILE A 80 4.69 5.49 10.67
CA ILE A 80 4.38 4.12 11.10
C ILE A 80 4.01 4.11 12.58
N VAL A 81 2.86 3.52 12.90
CA VAL A 81 2.39 3.25 14.26
C VAL A 81 2.65 1.79 14.64
N THR A 82 2.35 0.85 13.74
CA THR A 82 2.50 -0.59 13.98
C THR A 82 2.78 -1.33 12.68
N GLY A 83 3.61 -2.35 12.76
CA GLY A 83 3.93 -3.25 11.65
C GLY A 83 4.90 -2.67 10.63
N THR A 84 5.11 -3.41 9.55
CA THR A 84 5.97 -3.01 8.42
C THR A 84 5.23 -3.31 7.12
N PHE A 85 5.03 -2.30 6.29
CA PHE A 85 4.23 -2.42 5.07
C PHE A 85 4.81 -3.45 4.09
N ASP A 86 6.13 -3.42 3.90
CA ASP A 86 6.83 -4.35 2.98
C ASP A 86 6.83 -5.80 3.47
N ALA A 87 6.55 -6.03 4.76
CA ALA A 87 6.47 -7.37 5.35
C ALA A 87 5.08 -8.01 5.26
N ILE A 88 4.08 -7.29 4.71
CA ILE A 88 2.72 -7.83 4.57
C ILE A 88 2.72 -8.93 3.51
N SER A 89 2.30 -10.14 3.92
CA SER A 89 2.16 -11.30 3.02
C SER A 89 0.85 -11.23 2.24
N TRP A 90 0.78 -10.34 1.26
CA TRP A 90 -0.44 -10.07 0.48
C TRP A 90 -1.12 -11.29 -0.13
N GLY A 91 -0.39 -12.39 -0.33
CA GLY A 91 -0.91 -13.67 -0.80
C GLY A 91 -1.56 -14.55 0.27
N SER A 92 -1.51 -14.17 1.55
CA SER A 92 -1.91 -15.02 2.69
C SER A 92 -3.38 -14.89 3.08
N GLY A 93 -4.24 -14.33 2.23
CA GLY A 93 -5.68 -14.23 2.49
C GLY A 93 -6.28 -12.91 2.05
N LEU A 94 -7.41 -12.55 2.66
CA LEU A 94 -8.12 -11.31 2.39
C LEU A 94 -7.56 -10.19 3.25
N TYR A 95 -7.45 -9.01 2.66
CA TYR A 95 -7.05 -7.79 3.36
C TYR A 95 -8.10 -6.71 3.19
N PHE A 96 -8.21 -5.86 4.21
CA PHE A 96 -9.13 -4.73 4.26
C PHE A 96 -8.34 -3.48 4.63
N LEU A 97 -8.70 -2.38 4.00
CA LEU A 97 -8.18 -1.07 4.31
C LEU A 97 -9.19 -0.35 5.19
N LYS A 98 -8.81 -0.05 6.41
CA LYS A 98 -9.56 0.81 7.32
C LYS A 98 -8.91 2.18 7.34
N THR A 99 -9.69 3.21 7.04
CA THR A 99 -9.28 4.61 7.16
C THR A 99 -10.10 5.29 8.23
N GLU A 100 -9.43 5.99 9.13
CA GLU A 100 -10.02 6.78 10.20
C GLU A 100 -9.58 8.22 10.02
N THR A 101 -10.51 9.16 9.97
CA THR A 101 -10.24 10.55 9.60
C THR A 101 -10.64 11.50 10.71
N ASP A 102 -9.75 12.44 11.04
CA ASP A 102 -10.06 13.65 11.79
C ASP A 102 -10.16 14.83 10.81
N PRO A 103 -11.40 15.32 10.54
CA PRO A 103 -11.60 16.42 9.61
C PRO A 103 -11.10 17.78 10.13
N ALA A 104 -10.68 17.86 11.39
CA ALA A 104 -10.10 19.05 12.02
C ALA A 104 -8.57 19.07 12.00
N GLY A 105 -7.93 18.05 11.40
CA GLY A 105 -6.47 18.02 11.22
C GLY A 105 -5.67 17.48 12.39
N GLY A 106 -6.33 16.93 13.42
CA GLY A 106 -5.70 16.33 14.59
C GLY A 106 -5.71 14.79 14.55
N THR A 107 -5.90 14.20 15.71
CA THR A 107 -5.95 12.75 15.94
C THR A 107 -7.27 12.27 16.53
N ASN A 108 -8.29 13.14 16.55
CA ASN A 108 -9.64 12.79 16.98
C ASN A 108 -10.43 12.22 15.78
N TYR A 109 -10.19 10.95 15.48
CA TYR A 109 -10.74 10.25 14.33
C TYR A 109 -12.22 9.97 14.51
N THR A 110 -13.08 10.83 13.95
CA THR A 110 -14.55 10.75 14.08
C THR A 110 -15.23 10.06 12.89
N LEU A 111 -14.50 9.88 11.78
CA LEU A 111 -15.01 9.25 10.57
C LEU A 111 -14.23 7.96 10.32
N THR A 112 -14.95 6.88 10.03
CA THR A 112 -14.31 5.58 9.76
C THR A 112 -14.91 4.96 8.50
N THR A 113 -14.04 4.46 7.62
CA THR A 113 -14.42 3.68 6.44
C THR A 113 -13.57 2.42 6.37
N THR A 114 -14.17 1.30 5.99
CA THR A 114 -13.43 0.04 5.76
C THR A 114 -13.85 -0.55 4.43
N SER A 115 -12.89 -0.91 3.61
CA SER A 115 -13.10 -1.54 2.29
C SER A 115 -12.18 -2.73 2.09
N GLN A 116 -12.64 -3.73 1.38
CA GLN A 116 -11.80 -4.87 1.01
C GLN A 116 -10.79 -4.45 -0.07
N LEU A 117 -9.54 -4.86 0.09
CA LEU A 117 -8.52 -4.74 -0.93
C LEU A 117 -8.68 -5.87 -1.94
N LEU A 118 -9.14 -5.54 -3.14
CA LEU A 118 -9.29 -6.49 -4.23
C LEU A 118 -8.05 -6.49 -5.10
N SER A 119 -7.64 -7.68 -5.57
CA SER A 119 -6.58 -7.81 -6.55
C SER A 119 -6.98 -7.13 -7.86
N VAL A 120 -6.14 -6.22 -8.37
CA VAL A 120 -6.34 -5.69 -9.72
C VAL A 120 -5.92 -6.73 -10.77
N PRO A 121 -6.49 -6.74 -11.99
CA PRO A 121 -6.18 -7.72 -13.04
C PRO A 121 -4.68 -7.86 -13.34
N TYR A 122 -3.91 -6.78 -13.20
CA TYR A 122 -2.46 -6.78 -13.42
C TYR A 122 -1.70 -7.63 -12.38
N SER A 123 -2.12 -7.62 -11.13
CA SER A 123 -1.50 -8.45 -10.07
C SER A 123 -1.82 -9.94 -10.24
N LEU A 124 -2.97 -10.27 -10.81
CA LEU A 124 -3.31 -11.64 -11.18
C LEU A 124 -2.42 -12.17 -12.30
N HIS A 125 -2.03 -11.31 -13.25
CA HIS A 125 -1.12 -11.67 -14.33
C HIS A 125 0.32 -11.91 -13.84
N SER A 126 0.81 -11.12 -12.90
CA SER A 126 2.15 -11.31 -12.31
C SER A 126 2.24 -12.60 -11.48
N LYS A 127 1.16 -13.00 -10.81
CA LYS A 127 1.10 -14.26 -10.06
C LYS A 127 1.15 -15.47 -10.99
N SER A 128 0.53 -15.41 -12.17
CA SER A 128 0.59 -16.49 -13.16
C SER A 128 1.93 -16.60 -13.87
N SER A 129 2.70 -15.51 -13.95
CA SER A 129 4.02 -15.52 -14.58
C SER A 129 5.12 -16.06 -13.69
N SER A 130 4.96 -16.04 -12.35
CA SER A 130 5.90 -16.65 -11.42
C SER A 130 5.79 -18.19 -11.36
N ASP A 131 4.67 -18.77 -11.82
CA ASP A 131 4.48 -20.22 -11.96
C ASP A 131 4.97 -20.78 -13.30
N GLY A 132 5.64 -19.96 -14.12
CA GLY A 132 6.13 -20.32 -15.46
C GLY A 132 7.27 -21.35 -15.50
N SER A 133 7.65 -21.95 -14.37
CA SER A 133 8.62 -23.07 -14.34
C SER A 133 8.03 -24.42 -14.79
N ASN A 134 6.73 -24.48 -15.09
CA ASN A 134 6.05 -25.63 -15.66
C ASN A 134 5.38 -25.32 -17.00
N ALA A 135 6.08 -24.61 -17.89
CA ALA A 135 5.76 -24.68 -19.30
C ALA A 135 6.03 -26.12 -19.78
N LYS A 136 5.07 -26.99 -19.55
CA LYS A 136 5.02 -28.30 -20.17
C LYS A 136 5.10 -28.07 -21.66
N THR A 137 6.22 -28.46 -22.25
CA THR A 137 6.38 -28.61 -23.68
C THR A 137 5.14 -29.29 -24.24
N LEU A 138 4.25 -28.54 -24.92
CA LEU A 138 3.24 -29.12 -25.76
C LEU A 138 3.98 -29.76 -26.93
N ILE A 139 4.20 -31.05 -26.83
CA ILE A 139 4.65 -31.86 -27.95
C ILE A 139 3.48 -31.88 -28.93
N TYR A 140 3.59 -31.06 -29.97
CA TYR A 140 2.73 -31.15 -31.13
C TYR A 140 3.16 -32.42 -31.89
N SER A 141 2.47 -33.53 -31.68
CA SER A 141 2.55 -34.66 -32.62
C SER A 141 1.63 -34.36 -33.77
N GLY A 142 2.21 -33.85 -34.85
CA GLY A 142 1.50 -33.65 -36.12
C GLY A 142 1.22 -34.97 -36.82
N TYR A 143 0.08 -35.04 -37.40
CA TYR A 143 -0.24 -35.76 -38.60
C TYR A 143 -0.97 -34.83 -39.52
#